data_70fe69fd031de307ab0d89c7b15ce7a9
#
_entry.id   70fe69fd031de307ab0d89c7b15ce7a9
#
_cell.length_a   1.000
_cell.length_b   1.000
_cell.length_c   1.000
_cell.angle_alpha   90.00
_cell.angle_beta   90.00
_cell.angle_gamma   90.00
#
_symmetry.space_group_name_H-M   'P 1'
#
loop_
_entity.id
_entity.type
_entity.pdbx_description
1 polymer ?
#
loop_
_entity_poly.entity_id
_entity_poly.type
_entity_poly.pdbx_seq_one_letter_code
_entity_poly.pdbx_strand_id
1 'polypeptide(L)'
;MVIFRTMGDVKLYLTHGGIWVENKYYGGNTNMVFVDKTLTVYELLVKVHEIVVCDLDRFVYELVSVFDTDGRVIRLNIKTDRDLHYVLVEANVNPPEIYVSVQEV
;
A
#
# COMPACT_ATOMS: atom_id res chain seq x y z
N MET A 1 -26.16 -6.91 14.28
CA MET A 1 -24.91 -6.53 14.95
C MET A 1 -24.31 -5.30 14.27
N VAL A 2 -23.89 -4.37 15.04
CA VAL A 2 -23.24 -3.18 14.50
C VAL A 2 -21.73 -3.42 14.56
N ILE A 3 -21.09 -3.23 13.42
CA ILE A 3 -19.64 -3.32 13.36
C ILE A 3 -19.08 -1.92 13.51
N PHE A 4 -18.32 -1.71 14.56
CA PHE A 4 -17.69 -0.44 14.81
C PHE A 4 -16.28 -0.46 14.25
N ARG A 5 -15.98 0.51 13.38
CA ARG A 5 -14.60 0.79 13.06
C ARG A 5 -14.03 1.66 14.16
N THR A 6 -12.81 1.37 14.56
CA THR A 6 -12.13 2.24 15.50
C THR A 6 -11.88 3.60 14.86
N MET A 7 -11.74 4.63 15.67
CA MET A 7 -11.50 5.97 15.15
C MET A 7 -10.18 6.08 14.36
N GLY A 8 -9.30 5.09 14.49
CA GLY A 8 -8.04 5.08 13.76
C GLY A 8 -8.06 4.36 12.43
N ASP A 9 -9.19 3.74 12.07
CA ASP A 9 -9.23 2.93 10.86
C ASP A 9 -9.19 3.78 9.60
N VAL A 10 -8.38 3.31 8.65
CA VAL A 10 -8.20 3.93 7.34
C VAL A 10 -8.57 2.92 6.27
N LYS A 11 -9.34 3.37 5.30
CA LYS A 11 -9.63 2.58 4.11
C LYS A 11 -8.42 2.64 3.20
N LEU A 12 -7.87 1.49 2.85
CA LEU A 12 -6.66 1.40 2.04
C LEU A 12 -6.91 0.52 0.83
N TYR A 13 -6.45 0.97 -0.33
CA TYR A 13 -6.47 0.17 -1.54
C TYR A 13 -5.08 -0.45 -1.74
N LEU A 14 -5.05 -1.78 -1.90
CA LEU A 14 -3.85 -2.54 -2.25
C LEU A 14 -4.01 -3.04 -3.67
N THR A 15 -3.17 -2.58 -4.57
CA THR A 15 -3.22 -2.93 -5.98
C THR A 15 -1.99 -3.74 -6.36
N HIS A 16 -2.20 -4.86 -7.04
CA HIS A 16 -1.13 -5.79 -7.39
C HIS A 16 -1.40 -6.47 -8.74
N GLY A 17 -0.38 -7.08 -9.31
CA GLY A 17 -0.51 -7.87 -10.53
C GLY A 17 -0.50 -7.07 -11.82
N GLY A 18 -0.30 -5.76 -11.74
CA GLY A 18 -0.18 -4.90 -12.91
C GLY A 18 1.28 -4.62 -13.27
N ILE A 19 1.49 -3.64 -14.11
CA ILE A 19 2.83 -3.24 -14.54
C ILE A 19 3.01 -1.73 -14.43
N TRP A 20 4.23 -1.34 -14.13
CA TRP A 20 4.64 0.06 -14.15
C TRP A 20 5.11 0.47 -15.53
N VAL A 21 4.60 1.58 -16.03
CA VAL A 21 5.10 2.25 -17.22
C VAL A 21 5.37 3.67 -16.81
N GLU A 22 6.65 4.00 -16.66
CA GLU A 22 7.10 5.26 -16.07
C GLU A 22 6.54 5.38 -14.65
N ASN A 23 5.76 6.42 -14.35
CA ASN A 23 5.19 6.62 -13.01
C ASN A 23 3.72 6.22 -12.90
N LYS A 24 3.23 5.46 -13.87
CA LYS A 24 1.85 5.00 -13.88
C LYS A 24 1.78 3.50 -13.80
N TYR A 25 0.80 3.03 -13.04
CA TYR A 25 0.55 1.60 -12.87
C TYR A 25 -0.67 1.21 -13.69
N TYR A 26 -0.53 0.16 -14.51
CA TYR A 26 -1.58 -0.28 -15.41
C TYR A 26 -2.01 -1.70 -15.09
N GLY A 27 -3.33 -1.90 -15.09
CA GLY A 27 -3.91 -3.21 -14.87
C GLY A 27 -3.81 -3.67 -13.43
N GLY A 28 -3.89 -4.98 -13.25
CA GLY A 28 -3.85 -5.58 -11.94
C GLY A 28 -5.20 -5.64 -11.27
N ASN A 29 -5.16 -6.00 -10.00
CA ASN A 29 -6.34 -6.15 -9.14
C ASN A 29 -6.20 -5.28 -7.92
N THR A 30 -7.30 -4.69 -7.49
CA THR A 30 -7.32 -3.84 -6.31
C THR A 30 -8.16 -4.49 -5.21
N ASN A 31 -7.58 -4.61 -4.04
CA ASN A 31 -8.27 -5.08 -2.84
C ASN A 31 -8.42 -3.91 -1.87
N MET A 32 -9.61 -3.75 -1.34
CA MET A 32 -9.87 -2.74 -0.33
C MET A 32 -9.76 -3.38 1.04
N VAL A 33 -8.96 -2.79 1.91
CA VAL A 33 -8.81 -3.25 3.28
C VAL A 33 -8.95 -2.07 4.24
N PHE A 34 -9.39 -2.35 5.45
CA PHE A 34 -9.42 -1.36 6.52
C PHE A 34 -8.27 -1.67 7.47
N VAL A 35 -7.46 -0.67 7.74
CA VAL A 35 -6.29 -0.82 8.59
C VAL A 35 -6.26 0.28 9.65
N ASP A 36 -5.63 0.00 10.77
CA ASP A 36 -5.39 1.02 11.77
C ASP A 36 -4.34 1.99 11.24
N LYS A 37 -4.51 3.28 11.51
CA LYS A 37 -3.56 4.30 11.06
C LYS A 37 -2.17 4.13 11.67
N THR A 38 -2.05 3.32 12.73
CA THR A 38 -0.78 3.00 13.37
C THR A 38 -0.18 1.68 12.87
N LEU A 39 -0.74 1.13 11.79
CA LEU A 39 -0.26 -0.12 11.19
C LEU A 39 1.24 -0.04 10.90
N THR A 40 1.96 -1.10 11.25
CA THR A 40 3.39 -1.20 10.93
C THR A 40 3.59 -1.79 9.54
N VAL A 41 4.77 -1.57 8.97
CA VAL A 41 5.12 -2.18 7.68
C VAL A 41 5.06 -3.70 7.77
N TYR A 42 5.54 -4.27 8.87
CA TYR A 42 5.48 -5.71 9.07
C TYR A 42 4.04 -6.23 9.00
N GLU A 43 3.13 -5.58 9.72
CA GLU A 43 1.72 -5.96 9.71
C GLU A 43 1.10 -5.82 8.31
N LEU A 44 1.48 -4.78 7.59
CA LEU A 44 1.04 -4.60 6.21
C LEU A 44 1.56 -5.72 5.30
N LEU A 45 2.82 -6.10 5.45
CA LEU A 45 3.40 -7.19 4.65
C LEU A 45 2.70 -8.52 4.90
N VAL A 46 2.27 -8.78 6.13
CA VAL A 46 1.47 -9.96 6.44
C VAL A 46 0.15 -9.96 5.65
N LYS A 47 -0.53 -8.81 5.64
CA LYS A 47 -1.78 -8.67 4.86
C LYS A 47 -1.53 -8.82 3.36
N VAL A 48 -0.45 -8.23 2.86
CA VAL A 48 -0.06 -8.34 1.46
C VAL A 48 0.19 -9.80 1.09
N HIS A 49 0.89 -10.53 1.94
CA HIS A 49 1.20 -11.93 1.67
C HIS A 49 -0.03 -12.83 1.65
N GLU A 50 -1.08 -12.46 2.36
CA GLU A 50 -2.36 -13.16 2.31
C GLU A 50 -3.06 -12.98 0.95
N ILE A 51 -2.81 -11.87 0.29
CA ILE A 51 -3.43 -11.51 -0.98
C ILE A 51 -2.54 -11.90 -2.16
N VAL A 52 -1.24 -11.59 -2.06
CA VAL A 52 -0.24 -11.81 -3.11
C VAL A 52 0.76 -12.83 -2.60
N VAL A 53 0.49 -14.10 -2.84
CA VAL A 53 1.37 -15.16 -2.36
C VAL A 53 2.55 -15.31 -3.33
N CYS A 54 3.77 -15.25 -2.79
CA CYS A 54 4.97 -15.52 -3.56
C CYS A 54 5.97 -16.29 -2.72
N ASP A 55 6.99 -16.86 -3.38
CA ASP A 55 8.06 -17.57 -2.71
C ASP A 55 9.04 -16.57 -2.10
N LEU A 56 8.97 -16.40 -0.78
CA LEU A 56 9.81 -15.43 -0.07
C LEU A 56 11.29 -15.79 -0.05
N ASP A 57 11.67 -17.01 -0.44
CA ASP A 57 13.08 -17.36 -0.63
C ASP A 57 13.66 -16.75 -1.90
N ARG A 58 12.79 -16.40 -2.86
CA ARG A 58 13.20 -15.89 -4.17
C ARG A 58 12.78 -14.46 -4.43
N PHE A 59 11.72 -13.99 -3.76
CA PHE A 59 11.12 -12.70 -4.05
C PHE A 59 10.88 -11.90 -2.77
N VAL A 60 10.88 -10.59 -2.92
CA VAL A 60 10.48 -9.67 -1.86
C VAL A 60 9.40 -8.75 -2.42
N TYR A 61 8.58 -8.21 -1.54
CA TYR A 61 7.57 -7.23 -1.92
C TYR A 61 8.17 -5.83 -1.96
N GLU A 62 7.79 -5.08 -2.97
CA GLU A 62 8.03 -3.65 -3.04
C GLU A 62 6.68 -2.95 -2.90
N LEU A 63 6.62 -1.98 -2.00
CA LEU A 63 5.40 -1.22 -1.72
C LEU A 63 5.63 0.22 -2.13
N VAL A 64 4.75 0.73 -3.00
CA VAL A 64 4.89 2.07 -3.55
C VAL A 64 3.54 2.78 -3.50
N SER A 65 3.54 4.04 -3.11
CA SER A 65 2.38 4.91 -3.25
C SER A 65 2.73 6.07 -4.16
N VAL A 66 1.79 6.45 -5.03
CA VAL A 66 1.96 7.58 -5.95
C VAL A 66 0.82 8.55 -5.68
N PHE A 67 1.13 9.81 -5.46
CA PHE A 67 0.13 10.83 -5.19
C PHE A 67 0.60 12.20 -5.66
N ASP A 68 -0.39 13.07 -5.89
CA ASP A 68 -0.13 14.46 -6.25
C ASP A 68 -0.12 15.33 -5.01
N THR A 69 0.87 16.19 -4.90
CA THR A 69 0.92 17.22 -3.87
C THR A 69 1.56 18.46 -4.45
N ASP A 70 0.89 19.60 -4.27
CA ASP A 70 1.38 20.91 -4.77
C ASP A 70 1.75 20.90 -6.25
N GLY A 71 0.95 20.20 -7.05
CA GLY A 71 1.18 20.11 -8.49
C GLY A 71 2.31 19.18 -8.89
N ARG A 72 2.83 18.40 -7.96
CA ARG A 72 3.91 17.45 -8.21
C ARG A 72 3.44 16.03 -7.98
N VAL A 73 3.89 15.12 -8.82
CA VAL A 73 3.67 13.69 -8.63
C VAL A 73 4.80 13.15 -7.77
N ILE A 74 4.43 12.57 -6.64
CA ILE A 74 5.37 11.97 -5.70
C ILE A 74 5.23 10.46 -5.77
N ARG A 75 6.36 9.78 -5.96
CA ARG A 75 6.44 8.32 -5.85
C ARG A 75 7.21 7.99 -4.58
N LEU A 76 6.54 7.37 -3.63
CA LEU A 76 7.12 7.03 -2.34
C LEU A 76 7.26 5.52 -2.22
N ASN A 77 8.50 5.05 -2.03
CA ASN A 77 8.75 3.66 -1.68
C ASN A 77 8.58 3.51 -0.17
N ILE A 78 7.66 2.63 0.22
CA ILE A 78 7.34 2.44 1.63
C ILE A 78 8.28 1.40 2.21
N LYS A 79 9.22 1.83 3.04
CA LYS A 79 10.23 0.96 3.65
C LYS A 79 10.19 0.98 5.17
N THR A 80 9.66 2.03 5.76
CA THR A 80 9.62 2.21 7.21
C THR A 80 8.21 2.46 7.68
N ASP A 81 7.98 2.30 8.97
CA ASP A 81 6.67 2.61 9.57
C ASP A 81 6.31 4.07 9.40
N ARG A 82 7.32 4.94 9.37
CA ARG A 82 7.12 6.37 9.15
C ARG A 82 6.63 6.64 7.73
N ASP A 83 7.20 5.98 6.73
CA ASP A 83 6.73 6.10 5.36
C ASP A 83 5.27 5.68 5.25
N LEU A 84 4.93 4.56 5.87
CA LEU A 84 3.57 4.06 5.86
C LEU A 84 2.61 5.01 6.54
N HIS A 85 2.98 5.53 7.70
CA HIS A 85 2.15 6.49 8.42
C HIS A 85 1.91 7.75 7.58
N TYR A 86 2.92 8.22 6.88
CA TYR A 86 2.78 9.35 5.98
C TYR A 86 1.70 9.09 4.93
N VAL A 87 1.75 7.93 4.27
CA VAL A 87 0.78 7.56 3.23
C VAL A 87 -0.63 7.44 3.81
N LEU A 88 -0.76 6.84 4.99
CA LEU A 88 -2.08 6.60 5.57
C LEU A 88 -2.73 7.86 6.13
N VAL A 89 -1.95 8.80 6.60
CA VAL A 89 -2.47 9.93 7.38
C VAL A 89 -2.12 11.29 6.80
N GLU A 90 -0.84 11.52 6.48
CA GLU A 90 -0.34 12.87 6.17
C GLU A 90 -0.45 13.27 4.71
N ALA A 91 -0.37 12.32 3.78
CA ALA A 91 -0.41 12.63 2.36
C ALA A 91 -1.76 13.16 1.88
N ASN A 92 -2.78 13.04 2.72
CA ASN A 92 -4.14 13.54 2.44
C ASN A 92 -4.72 12.98 1.14
N VAL A 93 -4.35 11.77 0.80
CA VAL A 93 -4.94 11.02 -0.31
C VAL A 93 -6.07 10.18 0.27
N ASN A 94 -7.27 10.30 -0.29
CA ASN A 94 -8.43 9.61 0.26
C ASN A 94 -9.22 8.93 -0.86
N PRO A 95 -9.24 7.60 -0.92
CA PRO A 95 -8.46 6.69 -0.05
C PRO A 95 -7.02 6.56 -0.51
N PRO A 96 -6.08 6.27 0.41
CA PRO A 96 -4.71 5.97 0.00
C PRO A 96 -4.65 4.67 -0.77
N GLU A 97 -3.70 4.60 -1.68
CA GLU A 97 -3.47 3.42 -2.51
C GLU A 97 -2.00 3.03 -2.45
N ILE A 98 -1.75 1.73 -2.24
CA ILE A 98 -0.41 1.17 -2.24
C ILE A 98 -0.34 0.13 -3.35
N TYR A 99 0.63 0.29 -4.23
CA TYR A 99 0.91 -0.64 -5.31
C TYR A 99 1.93 -1.65 -4.83
N VAL A 100 1.60 -2.92 -4.97
CA VAL A 100 2.43 -4.03 -4.53
C VAL A 100 3.08 -4.67 -5.74
N SER A 101 4.41 -4.72 -5.75
CA SER A 101 5.18 -5.41 -6.78
C SER A 101 6.00 -6.50 -6.13
N VAL A 102 6.32 -7.53 -6.91
CA VAL A 102 7.16 -8.63 -6.46
C VAL A 102 8.50 -8.49 -7.18
N GLN A 103 9.57 -8.41 -6.41
CA GLN A 103 10.93 -8.23 -6.94
C GLN A 103 11.74 -9.48 -6.68
N GLU A 104 12.51 -9.93 -7.66
CA GLU A 104 13.41 -11.05 -7.47
C GLU A 104 14.59 -10.62 -6.59
N VAL A 105 14.95 -11.48 -5.66
CA VAL A 105 16.05 -11.21 -4.73
C VAL A 105 17.41 -11.37 -5.42
#